data_878bf1f51a6d2afde9b84c9afe06f0cb
#
_entry.id   878bf1f51a6d2afde9b84c9afe06f0cb
#
_cell.length_a   1.000
_cell.length_b   1.000
_cell.length_c   1.000
_cell.angle_alpha   90.00
_cell.angle_beta   90.00
_cell.angle_gamma   90.00
#
_symmetry.space_group_name_H-M   'P 1'
#
loop_
_entity.id
_entity.type
_entity.pdbx_description
1 polymer ?
#
loop_
_entity_poly.entity_id
_entity_poly.type
_entity_poly.pdbx_seq_one_letter_code
_entity_poly.pdbx_strand_id
1 'polypeptide(L)'
;PDSVSVTGITASSNPERAWQVNLSKPRRASVYVDQYTGEVKGRYERAPFFTTMFRLHRWLLDSMKPDGGIFWGKMIVGTATLMLVFVLLSGVVIWWPRTKKALKNSLKIVTNKGWRRFCYDLHVAGGMYTLIFLLAMALTGLTWSFSWYRTGFYKVFGVETAQGGGGHGAPAQTAAHGGDGGQGRSDGRPGTENRERKPFSPFANWQKVYEELKELNPDYRQITVSKGSATVSFNRLGNQRAADRYTFNLRSGEITGTTLYKDTDISGKIRGWIFSVHVGSWGGLATRILSFLAALTGASLPLTGYYLWIRRLGRKGSRKANMQLKKVA
;
A
#
# COMPACT_ATOMS: atom_id res chain seq x y z
N PRO A 1 -22.29 -15.93 21.70
CA PRO A 1 -22.35 -15.17 20.47
C PRO A 1 -21.14 -14.22 20.45
N ASP A 2 -20.36 -14.31 19.39
CA ASP A 2 -19.19 -13.46 19.19
C ASP A 2 -19.60 -12.00 19.07
N SER A 3 -19.51 -11.23 20.14
CA SER A 3 -19.89 -9.83 20.18
C SER A 3 -19.00 -9.00 19.25
N VAL A 4 -19.60 -8.38 18.24
CA VAL A 4 -18.92 -7.39 17.40
C VAL A 4 -18.93 -6.06 18.14
N SER A 5 -17.75 -5.49 18.36
CA SER A 5 -17.58 -4.17 19.01
C SER A 5 -17.11 -3.12 18.01
N VAL A 6 -17.50 -1.87 18.25
CA VAL A 6 -16.97 -0.73 17.52
C VAL A 6 -15.54 -0.45 18.01
N THR A 7 -14.60 -0.29 17.08
CA THR A 7 -13.18 -0.03 17.37
C THR A 7 -12.77 1.40 17.08
N GLY A 8 -13.50 2.11 16.23
CA GLY A 8 -13.23 3.50 15.88
C GLY A 8 -14.26 4.06 14.90
N ILE A 9 -14.29 5.37 14.78
CA ILE A 9 -15.10 6.11 13.81
C ILE A 9 -14.17 6.97 12.97
N THR A 10 -14.36 6.95 11.65
CA THR A 10 -13.65 7.80 10.70
C THR A 10 -14.62 8.79 10.07
N ALA A 11 -14.43 10.05 10.37
CA ALA A 11 -15.18 11.19 9.84
C ALA A 11 -14.42 11.83 8.67
N SER A 12 -15.11 12.13 7.59
CA SER A 12 -14.57 12.86 6.43
C SER A 12 -14.82 14.37 6.58
N SER A 13 -13.91 15.20 6.05
CA SER A 13 -14.15 16.65 5.94
C SER A 13 -15.25 16.99 4.94
N ASN A 14 -15.57 16.10 4.00
CA ASN A 14 -16.68 16.30 3.07
C ASN A 14 -18.00 15.96 3.77
N PRO A 15 -18.93 16.93 3.94
CA PRO A 15 -20.19 16.73 4.65
C PRO A 15 -21.17 15.81 3.92
N GLU A 16 -20.99 15.54 2.63
CA GLU A 16 -21.82 14.61 1.86
C GLU A 16 -21.46 13.14 2.07
N ARG A 17 -20.33 12.87 2.76
CA ARG A 17 -19.85 11.49 2.96
C ARG A 17 -20.34 10.92 4.28
N ALA A 18 -20.89 9.73 4.22
CA ALA A 18 -21.20 8.95 5.42
C ALA A 18 -19.94 8.68 6.25
N TRP A 19 -20.10 8.65 7.57
CA TRP A 19 -19.04 8.25 8.48
C TRP A 19 -18.80 6.75 8.41
N GLN A 20 -17.55 6.36 8.57
CA GLN A 20 -17.16 4.96 8.57
C GLN A 20 -16.94 4.49 10.01
N VAL A 21 -17.79 3.58 10.47
CA VAL A 21 -17.68 2.95 11.79
C VAL A 21 -16.89 1.65 11.63
N ASN A 22 -15.75 1.55 12.27
CA ASN A 22 -14.86 0.40 12.20
C ASN A 22 -15.28 -0.66 13.23
N LEU A 23 -15.31 -1.91 12.81
CA LEU A 23 -15.76 -3.05 13.62
C LEU A 23 -14.58 -3.97 14.00
N SER A 24 -14.71 -4.67 15.12
CA SER A 24 -13.71 -5.62 15.59
C SER A 24 -13.66 -6.90 14.75
N LYS A 25 -14.82 -7.36 14.30
CA LYS A 25 -14.98 -8.59 13.50
C LYS A 25 -15.97 -8.39 12.34
N PRO A 26 -15.73 -9.03 11.21
CA PRO A 26 -14.47 -9.61 10.77
C PRO A 26 -13.38 -8.54 10.61
N ARG A 27 -12.12 -8.97 10.60
CA ARG A 27 -10.97 -8.04 10.54
C ARG A 27 -11.10 -7.01 9.42
N ARG A 28 -11.04 -5.71 9.77
CA ARG A 28 -11.21 -4.55 8.87
C ARG A 28 -12.63 -4.39 8.32
N ALA A 29 -13.62 -4.96 8.98
CA ALA A 29 -14.99 -4.64 8.65
C ALA A 29 -15.32 -3.21 9.06
N SER A 30 -16.15 -2.56 8.28
CA SER A 30 -16.68 -1.24 8.61
C SER A 30 -18.09 -1.09 8.04
N VAL A 31 -18.86 -0.21 8.68
CA VAL A 31 -20.22 0.12 8.30
C VAL A 31 -20.26 1.61 8.01
N TYR A 32 -20.98 2.02 7.00
CA TYR A 32 -21.25 3.41 6.71
C TYR A 32 -22.50 3.86 7.43
N VAL A 33 -22.40 4.98 8.13
CA VAL A 33 -23.48 5.59 8.91
C VAL A 33 -23.66 7.02 8.46
N ASP A 34 -24.93 7.40 8.24
CA ASP A 34 -25.26 8.79 7.94
C ASP A 34 -24.96 9.65 9.17
N GLN A 35 -24.17 10.71 8.98
CA GLN A 35 -23.70 11.54 10.09
C GLN A 35 -24.80 12.41 10.72
N TYR A 36 -25.92 12.61 10.02
CA TYR A 36 -27.02 13.47 10.47
C TYR A 36 -28.17 12.68 11.09
N THR A 37 -28.49 11.52 10.53
CA THR A 37 -29.63 10.71 10.96
C THR A 37 -29.23 9.52 11.82
N GLY A 38 -27.96 9.12 11.81
CA GLY A 38 -27.49 7.90 12.45
C GLY A 38 -27.90 6.62 11.71
N GLU A 39 -28.53 6.74 10.54
CA GLU A 39 -28.96 5.60 9.75
C GLU A 39 -27.78 4.78 9.21
N VAL A 40 -27.85 3.47 9.36
CA VAL A 40 -26.86 2.55 8.80
C VAL A 40 -27.10 2.39 7.31
N LYS A 41 -26.25 2.99 6.46
CA LYS A 41 -26.36 2.93 5.00
C LYS A 41 -25.89 1.59 4.42
N GLY A 42 -25.12 0.82 5.16
CA GLY A 42 -24.64 -0.49 4.76
C GLY A 42 -23.22 -0.80 5.16
N ARG A 43 -22.79 -2.04 4.86
CA ARG A 43 -21.44 -2.51 5.13
C ARG A 43 -20.51 -2.19 3.96
N TYR A 44 -19.29 -1.78 4.27
CA TYR A 44 -18.26 -1.68 3.25
C TYR A 44 -17.86 -3.07 2.76
N GLU A 45 -18.13 -3.33 1.51
CA GLU A 45 -17.69 -4.52 0.82
C GLU A 45 -16.85 -4.13 -0.39
N ARG A 46 -15.62 -4.64 -0.41
CA ARG A 46 -14.78 -4.47 -1.59
C ARG A 46 -15.30 -5.38 -2.70
N ALA A 47 -15.57 -4.81 -3.89
CA ALA A 47 -16.03 -5.62 -5.02
C ALA A 47 -15.11 -6.84 -5.24
N PRO A 48 -15.68 -8.04 -5.46
CA PRO A 48 -14.93 -9.31 -5.56
C PRO A 48 -13.79 -9.27 -6.58
N PHE A 49 -14.01 -8.59 -7.70
CA PHE A 49 -12.99 -8.38 -8.73
C PHE A 49 -11.71 -7.74 -8.15
N PHE A 50 -11.83 -6.63 -7.44
CA PHE A 50 -10.66 -5.95 -6.87
C PHE A 50 -10.00 -6.76 -5.75
N THR A 51 -10.77 -7.55 -5.02
CA THR A 51 -10.23 -8.46 -4.00
C THR A 51 -9.42 -9.57 -4.64
N THR A 52 -9.92 -10.15 -5.72
CA THR A 52 -9.24 -11.20 -6.52
C THR A 52 -7.96 -10.65 -7.14
N MET A 53 -8.01 -9.49 -7.81
CA MET A 53 -6.84 -8.86 -8.41
C MET A 53 -5.77 -8.51 -7.36
N PHE A 54 -6.18 -8.04 -6.19
CA PHE A 54 -5.26 -7.76 -5.09
C PHE A 54 -4.56 -9.04 -4.57
N ARG A 55 -5.30 -10.15 -4.42
CA ARG A 55 -4.75 -11.44 -3.99
C ARG A 55 -3.86 -12.05 -5.07
N LEU A 56 -4.25 -11.95 -6.35
CA LEU A 56 -3.47 -12.40 -7.49
C LEU A 56 -2.12 -11.64 -7.55
N HIS A 57 -2.17 -10.31 -7.49
CA HIS A 57 -0.97 -9.47 -7.53
C HIS A 57 0.02 -9.75 -6.39
N ARG A 58 -0.47 -10.04 -5.19
CA ARG A 58 0.40 -10.22 -4.02
C ARG A 58 0.85 -11.65 -3.78
N TRP A 59 0.01 -12.62 -4.10
CA TRP A 59 0.17 -14.00 -3.61
C TRP A 59 -0.26 -15.05 -4.63
N LEU A 60 -0.56 -14.71 -5.87
CA LEU A 60 -1.09 -15.64 -6.88
C LEU A 60 -2.31 -16.44 -6.37
N LEU A 61 -3.20 -15.75 -5.63
CA LEU A 61 -4.38 -16.33 -4.97
C LEU A 61 -4.09 -17.33 -3.83
N ASP A 62 -2.82 -17.57 -3.52
CA ASP A 62 -2.43 -18.40 -2.39
C ASP A 62 -2.84 -17.77 -1.03
N SER A 63 -2.83 -18.55 0.03
CA SER A 63 -3.15 -18.11 1.39
C SER A 63 -2.09 -18.61 2.37
N MET A 64 -1.86 -17.80 3.41
CA MET A 64 -0.98 -18.23 4.50
C MET A 64 -1.59 -19.44 5.21
N LYS A 65 -0.83 -20.53 5.32
CA LYS A 65 -1.25 -21.73 6.03
C LYS A 65 -1.25 -21.49 7.54
N PRO A 66 -2.25 -22.00 8.27
CA PRO A 66 -2.34 -21.83 9.72
C PRO A 66 -1.14 -22.45 10.48
N ASP A 67 -0.56 -23.50 9.94
CA ASP A 67 0.56 -24.26 10.46
C ASP A 67 1.94 -23.61 10.26
N GLY A 68 1.99 -22.38 9.69
CA GLY A 68 3.24 -21.66 9.46
C GLY A 68 4.05 -22.18 8.27
N GLY A 69 3.46 -22.99 7.39
CA GLY A 69 4.13 -23.49 6.19
C GLY A 69 4.54 -22.39 5.21
N ILE A 70 5.37 -22.77 4.22
CA ILE A 70 5.89 -21.82 3.21
C ILE A 70 4.74 -21.19 2.42
N PHE A 71 4.75 -19.87 2.35
CA PHE A 71 3.80 -19.08 1.57
C PHE A 71 4.31 -18.96 0.12
N TRP A 72 4.09 -20.01 -0.69
CA TRP A 72 4.63 -20.15 -2.05
C TRP A 72 4.23 -19.01 -2.98
N GLY A 73 2.96 -18.62 -2.97
CA GLY A 73 2.49 -17.52 -3.83
C GLY A 73 3.24 -16.22 -3.58
N LYS A 74 3.53 -15.90 -2.32
CA LYS A 74 4.35 -14.73 -1.96
C LYS A 74 5.79 -14.87 -2.44
N MET A 75 6.38 -16.06 -2.31
CA MET A 75 7.76 -16.32 -2.74
C MET A 75 7.90 -16.21 -4.26
N ILE A 76 6.97 -16.78 -5.02
CA ILE A 76 6.96 -16.72 -6.49
C ILE A 76 6.84 -15.27 -6.96
N VAL A 77 5.88 -14.50 -6.43
CA VAL A 77 5.71 -13.08 -6.78
C VAL A 77 6.97 -12.27 -6.46
N GLY A 78 7.56 -12.50 -5.28
CA GLY A 78 8.79 -11.81 -4.87
C GLY A 78 9.96 -12.12 -5.80
N THR A 79 10.19 -13.40 -6.10
CA THR A 79 11.27 -13.84 -7.02
C THR A 79 11.05 -13.32 -8.43
N ALA A 80 9.83 -13.39 -8.96
CA ALA A 80 9.49 -12.82 -10.27
C ALA A 80 9.73 -11.30 -10.31
N THR A 81 9.40 -10.59 -9.22
CA THR A 81 9.66 -9.14 -9.12
C THR A 81 11.18 -8.86 -9.08
N LEU A 82 11.96 -9.66 -8.38
CA LEU A 82 13.40 -9.54 -8.36
C LEU A 82 14.00 -9.75 -9.77
N MET A 83 13.55 -10.79 -10.48
CA MET A 83 13.94 -11.02 -11.88
C MET A 83 13.53 -9.87 -12.79
N LEU A 84 12.35 -9.28 -12.58
CA LEU A 84 11.90 -8.10 -13.32
C LEU A 84 12.87 -6.92 -13.14
N VAL A 85 13.38 -6.68 -11.93
CA VAL A 85 14.39 -5.63 -11.69
C VAL A 85 15.64 -5.87 -12.53
N PHE A 86 16.16 -7.11 -12.56
CA PHE A 86 17.33 -7.44 -13.40
C PHE A 86 17.03 -7.26 -14.90
N VAL A 87 15.84 -7.67 -15.36
CA VAL A 87 15.44 -7.49 -16.75
C VAL A 87 15.33 -6.01 -17.12
N LEU A 88 14.74 -5.18 -16.26
CA LEU A 88 14.65 -3.73 -16.49
C LEU A 88 16.03 -3.09 -16.58
N LEU A 89 16.94 -3.40 -15.65
CA LEU A 89 18.31 -2.86 -15.65
C LEU A 89 19.11 -3.34 -16.88
N SER A 90 19.04 -4.63 -17.21
CA SER A 90 19.71 -5.16 -18.41
C SER A 90 19.12 -4.58 -19.69
N GLY A 91 17.83 -4.28 -19.71
CA GLY A 91 17.14 -3.61 -20.82
C GLY A 91 17.75 -2.25 -21.12
N VAL A 92 18.08 -1.46 -20.09
CA VAL A 92 18.78 -0.16 -20.24
C VAL A 92 20.15 -0.34 -20.88
N VAL A 93 20.92 -1.32 -20.41
CA VAL A 93 22.28 -1.59 -20.94
C VAL A 93 22.22 -1.99 -22.41
N ILE A 94 21.28 -2.87 -22.78
CA ILE A 94 21.09 -3.33 -24.18
C ILE A 94 20.58 -2.20 -25.07
N TRP A 95 19.69 -1.35 -24.53
CA TRP A 95 19.10 -0.23 -25.28
C TRP A 95 20.10 0.93 -25.49
N TRP A 96 21.11 1.08 -24.68
CA TRP A 96 21.98 2.28 -24.61
C TRP A 96 22.38 2.79 -26.02
N PRO A 97 21.87 3.95 -26.46
CA PRO A 97 22.13 4.46 -27.81
C PRO A 97 23.50 5.14 -27.90
N ARG A 98 24.27 4.79 -28.91
CA ARG A 98 25.63 5.36 -29.12
C ARG A 98 25.60 6.75 -29.75
N THR A 99 24.49 7.18 -30.34
CA THR A 99 24.37 8.47 -31.02
C THR A 99 23.06 9.18 -30.67
N LYS A 100 23.05 10.52 -30.75
CA LYS A 100 21.83 11.34 -30.52
C LYS A 100 20.70 10.96 -31.51
N LYS A 101 21.05 10.62 -32.75
CA LYS A 101 20.08 10.18 -33.77
C LYS A 101 19.45 8.84 -33.40
N ALA A 102 20.24 7.88 -32.91
CA ALA A 102 19.75 6.59 -32.44
C ALA A 102 18.84 6.78 -31.21
N LEU A 103 19.21 7.64 -30.27
CA LEU A 103 18.37 7.98 -29.10
C LEU A 103 17.01 8.52 -29.56
N LYS A 104 16.99 9.55 -30.41
CA LYS A 104 15.74 10.15 -30.89
C LYS A 104 14.85 9.13 -31.62
N ASN A 105 15.45 8.22 -32.38
CA ASN A 105 14.71 7.21 -33.15
C ASN A 105 14.20 6.07 -32.26
N SER A 106 14.94 5.67 -31.23
CA SER A 106 14.53 4.58 -30.33
C SER A 106 13.40 4.98 -29.35
N LEU A 107 13.19 6.28 -29.17
CA LEU A 107 12.10 6.80 -28.34
C LEU A 107 10.82 7.14 -29.12
N LYS A 108 10.79 6.88 -30.44
CA LYS A 108 9.60 7.10 -31.26
C LYS A 108 8.73 5.84 -31.33
N ILE A 109 7.41 6.02 -31.14
CA ILE A 109 6.41 4.98 -31.37
C ILE A 109 5.72 5.28 -32.70
N VAL A 110 5.86 4.39 -33.67
CA VAL A 110 5.31 4.53 -35.01
C VAL A 110 4.14 3.57 -35.18
N THR A 111 2.94 4.11 -35.43
CA THR A 111 1.70 3.32 -35.53
C THR A 111 1.33 2.91 -36.96
N ASN A 112 1.84 3.63 -37.97
CA ASN A 112 1.46 3.47 -39.37
C ASN A 112 2.35 2.52 -40.20
N LYS A 113 3.34 1.84 -39.58
CA LYS A 113 4.28 0.92 -40.26
C LYS A 113 4.02 -0.57 -39.92
N GLY A 114 2.78 -0.90 -39.62
CA GLY A 114 2.32 -2.24 -39.34
C GLY A 114 2.60 -2.73 -37.90
N TRP A 115 1.86 -3.80 -37.52
CA TRP A 115 1.82 -4.33 -36.14
C TRP A 115 3.18 -4.70 -35.57
N ARG A 116 4.04 -5.29 -36.37
CA ARG A 116 5.38 -5.68 -35.93
C ARG A 116 6.23 -4.49 -35.51
N ARG A 117 6.19 -3.39 -36.28
CA ARG A 117 6.92 -2.18 -35.96
C ARG A 117 6.35 -1.54 -34.71
N PHE A 118 5.03 -1.50 -34.59
CA PHE A 118 4.35 -1.00 -33.41
C PHE A 118 4.75 -1.80 -32.14
N CYS A 119 4.72 -3.15 -32.18
CA CYS A 119 5.15 -3.97 -31.04
C CYS A 119 6.61 -3.73 -30.65
N TYR A 120 7.50 -3.56 -31.64
CA TYR A 120 8.91 -3.24 -31.37
C TYR A 120 9.07 -1.89 -30.69
N ASP A 121 8.42 -0.86 -31.23
CA ASP A 121 8.49 0.50 -30.68
C ASP A 121 7.83 0.58 -29.30
N LEU A 122 6.69 -0.09 -29.10
CA LEU A 122 6.03 -0.18 -27.79
C LEU A 122 6.94 -0.88 -26.76
N HIS A 123 7.61 -1.97 -27.17
CA HIS A 123 8.54 -2.66 -26.28
C HIS A 123 9.75 -1.79 -25.90
N VAL A 124 10.36 -1.11 -26.86
CA VAL A 124 11.59 -0.33 -26.65
C VAL A 124 11.27 1.04 -26.08
N ALA A 125 10.50 1.86 -26.79
CA ALA A 125 10.20 3.22 -26.37
C ALA A 125 9.23 3.24 -25.17
N GLY A 126 8.16 2.43 -25.21
CA GLY A 126 7.22 2.29 -24.12
C GLY A 126 7.90 1.77 -22.86
N GLY A 127 8.76 0.76 -22.97
CA GLY A 127 9.57 0.26 -21.87
C GLY A 127 10.47 1.35 -21.25
N MET A 128 11.11 2.17 -22.07
CA MET A 128 11.98 3.25 -21.59
C MET A 128 11.20 4.38 -20.91
N TYR A 129 10.07 4.80 -21.46
CA TYR A 129 9.22 5.83 -20.83
C TYR A 129 8.66 5.41 -19.48
N THR A 130 8.37 4.12 -19.33
CA THR A 130 7.77 3.57 -18.10
C THR A 130 8.80 3.02 -17.12
N LEU A 131 10.07 2.94 -17.51
CA LEU A 131 11.16 2.30 -16.77
C LEU A 131 11.23 2.77 -15.31
N ILE A 132 11.25 4.08 -15.09
CA ILE A 132 11.42 4.65 -13.75
C ILE A 132 10.26 4.29 -12.82
N PHE A 133 9.03 4.30 -13.36
CA PHE A 133 7.83 3.91 -12.61
C PHE A 133 7.82 2.42 -12.31
N LEU A 134 8.14 1.58 -13.31
CA LEU A 134 8.21 0.13 -13.14
C LEU A 134 9.30 -0.26 -12.14
N LEU A 135 10.47 0.36 -12.23
CA LEU A 135 11.57 0.12 -11.31
C LEU A 135 11.20 0.55 -9.88
N ALA A 136 10.62 1.75 -9.72
CA ALA A 136 10.16 2.23 -8.42
C ALA A 136 9.09 1.33 -7.80
N MET A 137 8.11 0.87 -8.59
CA MET A 137 7.09 -0.09 -8.14
C MET A 137 7.70 -1.45 -7.78
N ALA A 138 8.65 -1.97 -8.57
CA ALA A 138 9.31 -3.23 -8.29
C ALA A 138 10.16 -3.16 -7.01
N LEU A 139 11.03 -2.16 -6.88
CA LEU A 139 11.87 -1.97 -5.71
C LEU A 139 11.08 -1.76 -4.42
N THR A 140 10.00 -0.97 -4.47
CA THR A 140 9.12 -0.80 -3.32
C THR A 140 8.32 -2.06 -3.02
N GLY A 141 7.87 -2.80 -4.05
CA GLY A 141 7.15 -4.06 -3.92
C GLY A 141 7.94 -5.15 -3.21
N LEU A 142 9.24 -5.27 -3.51
CA LEU A 142 10.15 -6.23 -2.88
C LEU A 142 10.22 -6.08 -1.35
N THR A 143 10.00 -4.89 -0.81
CA THR A 143 9.99 -4.67 0.66
C THR A 143 8.91 -5.46 1.39
N TRP A 144 7.83 -5.85 0.70
CA TRP A 144 6.77 -6.69 1.27
C TRP A 144 7.00 -8.17 1.03
N SER A 145 7.81 -8.53 0.04
CA SER A 145 8.08 -9.93 -0.31
C SER A 145 9.16 -10.53 0.60
N PHE A 146 10.29 -9.84 0.76
CA PHE A 146 11.45 -10.35 1.47
C PHE A 146 11.84 -9.48 2.67
N SER A 147 12.03 -10.11 3.83
CA SER A 147 12.46 -9.41 5.06
C SER A 147 13.90 -8.88 4.94
N TRP A 148 14.81 -9.68 4.38
CA TRP A 148 16.21 -9.27 4.17
C TRP A 148 16.31 -8.04 3.25
N TYR A 149 15.52 -8.02 2.17
CA TYR A 149 15.49 -6.89 1.24
C TYR A 149 14.96 -5.63 1.93
N ARG A 150 13.86 -5.77 2.69
CA ARG A 150 13.31 -4.66 3.49
C ARG A 150 14.35 -4.10 4.44
N THR A 151 15.05 -4.95 5.21
CA THR A 151 16.10 -4.51 6.13
C THR A 151 17.21 -3.77 5.39
N GLY A 152 17.69 -4.29 4.27
CA GLY A 152 18.68 -3.62 3.43
C GLY A 152 18.17 -2.29 2.87
N PHE A 153 16.94 -2.25 2.39
CA PHE A 153 16.30 -1.04 1.88
C PHE A 153 16.23 0.06 2.95
N TYR A 154 15.83 -0.28 4.18
CA TYR A 154 15.77 0.69 5.29
C TYR A 154 17.17 1.17 5.71
N LYS A 155 18.18 0.29 5.70
CA LYS A 155 19.57 0.68 5.97
C LYS A 155 20.13 1.72 4.99
N VAL A 156 19.72 1.68 3.72
CA VAL A 156 20.10 2.72 2.73
C VAL A 156 19.65 4.12 3.18
N PHE A 157 18.57 4.21 3.94
CA PHE A 157 18.05 5.46 4.52
C PHE A 157 18.52 5.71 5.97
N GLY A 158 19.54 4.97 6.44
CA GLY A 158 20.08 5.14 7.78
C GLY A 158 19.20 4.62 8.91
N VAL A 159 18.25 3.73 8.61
CA VAL A 159 17.31 3.17 9.61
C VAL A 159 17.64 1.72 9.90
N GLU A 160 17.96 1.43 11.15
CA GLU A 160 18.06 0.07 11.65
C GLU A 160 16.66 -0.47 11.95
N THR A 161 16.28 -1.54 11.24
CA THR A 161 15.04 -2.25 11.55
C THR A 161 15.35 -3.33 12.58
N ALA A 162 14.76 -3.25 13.76
CA ALA A 162 14.81 -4.34 14.72
C ALA A 162 14.33 -5.64 14.04
N GLN A 163 15.13 -6.70 14.13
CA GLN A 163 14.75 -8.03 13.66
C GLN A 163 13.58 -8.55 14.50
N GLY A 164 12.38 -8.46 13.98
CA GLY A 164 11.20 -8.96 14.66
C GLY A 164 9.95 -8.21 14.29
N GLY A 165 9.33 -8.56 13.18
CA GLY A 165 8.05 -8.00 12.80
C GLY A 165 7.65 -8.29 11.37
N GLY A 166 7.56 -9.55 11.01
CA GLY A 166 6.78 -10.04 9.88
C GLY A 166 5.29 -9.86 10.17
N GLY A 167 4.80 -8.62 10.17
CA GLY A 167 3.41 -8.28 10.43
C GLY A 167 2.83 -7.54 9.24
N HIS A 168 1.91 -8.15 8.54
CA HIS A 168 1.06 -7.54 7.54
C HIS A 168 0.36 -6.33 8.13
N GLY A 169 0.61 -5.14 7.56
CA GLY A 169 -0.28 -3.98 7.45
C GLY A 169 -1.35 -3.76 8.52
N ALA A 170 -0.96 -3.67 9.79
CA ALA A 170 -1.75 -2.97 10.80
C ALA A 170 -0.95 -1.71 11.20
N PRO A 171 -1.61 -0.56 11.46
CA PRO A 171 -0.95 0.53 12.12
C PRO A 171 -0.40 -0.01 13.45
N ALA A 172 0.87 0.26 13.76
CA ALA A 172 1.45 -0.12 15.04
C ALA A 172 0.63 0.55 16.14
N GLN A 173 -0.22 -0.20 16.80
CA GLN A 173 -0.65 0.12 18.13
C GLN A 173 0.60 -0.10 18.97
N THR A 174 1.24 0.96 19.40
CA THR A 174 2.16 0.94 20.52
C THR A 174 1.33 0.51 21.72
N ALA A 175 1.49 -0.78 22.09
CA ALA A 175 1.06 -1.26 23.37
C ALA A 175 1.85 -0.47 24.43
N ALA A 176 1.17 0.42 25.12
CA ALA A 176 1.65 0.92 26.41
C ALA A 176 1.68 -0.29 27.34
N HIS A 177 2.88 -0.79 27.60
CA HIS A 177 3.16 -1.75 28.66
C HIS A 177 3.06 -0.97 29.99
N GLY A 178 1.89 -1.01 30.58
CA GLY A 178 1.69 -0.71 31.98
C GLY A 178 1.57 -2.04 32.72
N GLY A 179 2.70 -2.61 33.09
CA GLY A 179 2.73 -3.65 34.09
C GLY A 179 2.61 -2.99 35.46
N ASP A 180 1.65 -3.40 36.24
CA ASP A 180 1.87 -3.55 37.67
C ASP A 180 0.93 -4.61 38.25
N GLY A 181 1.50 -5.70 38.67
CA GLY A 181 0.91 -6.72 39.50
C GLY A 181 0.99 -6.26 40.97
N GLY A 182 -0.08 -5.71 41.46
CA GLY A 182 -0.25 -5.37 42.88
C GLY A 182 -1.31 -6.28 43.51
N GLN A 183 -0.91 -7.38 44.14
CA GLN A 183 -1.71 -8.05 45.16
C GLN A 183 -1.84 -7.13 46.37
N GLY A 184 -2.98 -6.51 46.58
CA GLY A 184 -3.34 -5.69 47.71
C GLY A 184 -4.44 -6.36 48.53
N ARG A 185 -4.09 -6.70 49.77
CA ARG A 185 -4.91 -7.25 50.83
C ARG A 185 -6.21 -6.46 51.05
N SER A 186 -7.27 -7.23 51.28
CA SER A 186 -8.55 -6.78 51.85
C SER A 186 -8.35 -6.29 53.29
N ASP A 187 -8.58 -5.00 53.53
CA ASP A 187 -8.95 -4.50 54.84
C ASP A 187 -10.31 -3.82 54.74
N GLY A 188 -11.23 -4.32 55.56
CA GLY A 188 -12.60 -3.89 55.63
C GLY A 188 -12.71 -2.50 56.27
N ARG A 189 -13.45 -1.62 55.62
CA ARG A 189 -14.14 -0.48 56.25
C ARG A 189 -15.56 -0.39 55.69
N PRO A 190 -16.58 -0.27 56.59
CA PRO A 190 -17.96 -0.11 56.18
C PRO A 190 -18.25 1.37 55.93
N GLY A 191 -19.02 1.62 54.88
CA GLY A 191 -19.84 2.81 54.78
C GLY A 191 -19.26 3.97 53.97
N THR A 192 -19.57 4.03 52.72
CA THR A 192 -19.87 5.28 52.03
C THR A 192 -20.76 5.00 50.83
N GLU A 193 -21.82 5.76 50.73
CA GLU A 193 -22.88 5.88 49.74
C GLU A 193 -22.61 5.23 48.40
N ASN A 194 -23.52 4.35 48.03
CA ASN A 194 -23.67 3.76 46.72
C ASN A 194 -24.07 4.84 45.70
N ARG A 195 -23.11 5.71 45.31
CA ARG A 195 -23.25 6.50 44.09
C ARG A 195 -23.21 5.52 42.93
N GLU A 196 -24.34 5.29 42.29
CA GLU A 196 -24.47 4.56 41.01
C GLU A 196 -23.41 5.11 40.05
N ARG A 197 -22.28 4.41 39.96
CA ARG A 197 -21.27 4.72 38.96
C ARG A 197 -21.90 4.34 37.61
N LYS A 198 -22.40 5.33 36.88
CA LYS A 198 -22.87 5.13 35.49
C LYS A 198 -21.82 4.30 34.76
N PRO A 199 -22.24 3.23 34.08
CA PRO A 199 -21.29 2.36 33.38
C PRO A 199 -20.45 3.20 32.41
N PHE A 200 -19.12 3.11 32.52
CA PHE A 200 -18.18 3.86 31.70
C PHE A 200 -18.31 3.40 30.24
N SER A 201 -18.76 4.28 29.36
CA SER A 201 -18.76 4.05 27.92
C SER A 201 -17.43 4.54 27.31
N PRO A 202 -16.64 3.69 26.67
CA PRO A 202 -15.40 4.10 26.01
C PRO A 202 -15.63 5.08 24.85
N PHE A 203 -16.88 5.30 24.45
CA PHE A 203 -17.30 6.18 23.36
C PHE A 203 -17.78 7.56 23.84
N ALA A 204 -17.96 7.75 25.14
CA ALA A 204 -18.63 8.93 25.69
C ALA A 204 -17.98 10.27 25.27
N ASN A 205 -16.66 10.29 25.10
CA ASN A 205 -15.91 11.49 24.77
C ASN A 205 -15.44 11.56 23.31
N TRP A 206 -15.86 10.63 22.46
CA TRP A 206 -15.39 10.62 21.05
C TRP A 206 -15.86 11.85 20.27
N GLN A 207 -17.06 12.33 20.54
CA GLN A 207 -17.60 13.54 19.92
C GLN A 207 -16.78 14.77 20.35
N LYS A 208 -16.52 14.93 21.64
CA LYS A 208 -15.68 16.03 22.16
C LYS A 208 -14.30 16.04 21.52
N VAL A 209 -13.62 14.87 21.46
CA VAL A 209 -12.29 14.73 20.83
C VAL A 209 -12.35 15.05 19.34
N TYR A 210 -13.40 14.61 18.64
CA TYR A 210 -13.58 14.91 17.21
C TYR A 210 -13.72 16.42 16.98
N GLU A 211 -14.56 17.11 17.75
CA GLU A 211 -14.77 18.55 17.61
C GLU A 211 -13.50 19.34 17.93
N GLU A 212 -12.81 19.02 19.00
CA GLU A 212 -11.53 19.64 19.37
C GLU A 212 -10.48 19.45 18.26
N LEU A 213 -10.34 18.23 17.71
CA LEU A 213 -9.41 17.95 16.63
C LEU A 213 -9.80 18.63 15.31
N LYS A 214 -11.09 18.81 15.05
CA LYS A 214 -11.59 19.53 13.90
C LYS A 214 -11.23 21.02 13.97
N GLU A 215 -11.35 21.63 15.14
CA GLU A 215 -10.95 23.02 15.37
C GLU A 215 -9.44 23.22 15.28
N LEU A 216 -8.65 22.30 15.85
CA LEU A 216 -7.20 22.33 15.81
C LEU A 216 -6.63 22.09 14.38
N ASN A 217 -7.37 21.42 13.52
CA ASN A 217 -6.90 21.01 12.18
C ASN A 217 -7.93 21.34 11.11
N PRO A 218 -8.16 22.61 10.75
CA PRO A 218 -9.23 23.00 9.80
C PRO A 218 -9.07 22.35 8.41
N ASP A 219 -7.84 22.09 7.98
CA ASP A 219 -7.51 21.49 6.67
C ASP A 219 -7.50 19.94 6.70
N TYR A 220 -8.12 19.31 7.70
CA TYR A 220 -8.15 17.86 7.76
C TYR A 220 -8.92 17.26 6.57
N ARG A 221 -8.46 16.10 6.12
CA ARG A 221 -9.20 15.27 5.15
C ARG A 221 -10.10 14.26 5.86
N GLN A 222 -9.58 13.63 6.89
CA GLN A 222 -10.27 12.63 7.70
C GLN A 222 -9.73 12.65 9.12
N ILE A 223 -10.62 12.52 10.08
CA ILE A 223 -10.31 12.30 11.50
C ILE A 223 -10.82 10.91 11.85
N THR A 224 -9.94 10.07 12.38
CA THR A 224 -10.31 8.77 12.93
C THR A 224 -10.14 8.78 14.43
N VAL A 225 -11.22 8.56 15.17
CA VAL A 225 -11.20 8.44 16.64
C VAL A 225 -11.36 6.97 17.00
N SER A 226 -10.51 6.49 17.88
CA SER A 226 -10.47 5.10 18.39
C SER A 226 -10.34 5.12 19.90
N LYS A 227 -10.28 3.97 20.56
CA LYS A 227 -10.11 3.91 22.04
C LYS A 227 -8.79 4.57 22.45
N GLY A 228 -8.84 5.74 23.07
CA GLY A 228 -7.69 6.48 23.62
C GLY A 228 -6.74 7.07 22.59
N SER A 229 -7.05 7.01 21.31
CA SER A 229 -6.21 7.58 20.25
C SER A 229 -7.04 8.15 19.10
N ALA A 230 -6.54 9.21 18.48
CA ALA A 230 -7.11 9.77 17.27
C ALA A 230 -6.02 10.01 16.22
N THR A 231 -6.42 10.02 14.98
CA THR A 231 -5.51 10.23 13.84
C THR A 231 -6.14 11.24 12.88
N VAL A 232 -5.40 12.28 12.55
CA VAL A 232 -5.80 13.32 11.60
C VAL A 232 -4.97 13.17 10.32
N SER A 233 -5.63 12.93 9.20
CA SER A 233 -4.99 12.85 7.89
C SER A 233 -5.34 14.08 7.05
N PHE A 234 -4.40 14.48 6.17
CA PHE A 234 -4.52 15.69 5.35
C PHE A 234 -4.51 15.34 3.86
N ASN A 235 -5.06 16.24 3.05
CA ASN A 235 -5.00 16.09 1.60
C ASN A 235 -3.72 16.75 1.04
N ARG A 236 -2.57 16.17 1.37
CA ARG A 236 -1.26 16.67 0.93
C ARG A 236 -0.65 15.75 -0.11
N LEU A 237 0.10 16.35 -1.06
CA LEU A 237 0.95 15.59 -1.98
C LEU A 237 2.10 14.93 -1.20
N GLY A 238 2.64 13.84 -1.73
CA GLY A 238 3.71 13.10 -1.11
C GLY A 238 3.24 11.85 -0.37
N ASN A 239 3.60 11.73 0.89
CA ASN A 239 3.27 10.55 1.69
C ASN A 239 1.78 10.49 2.04
N GLN A 240 1.02 9.66 1.37
CA GLN A 240 -0.42 9.46 1.58
C GLN A 240 -0.79 8.86 2.95
N ARG A 241 0.18 8.33 3.66
CA ARG A 241 0.01 7.83 5.02
C ARG A 241 0.49 8.82 6.08
N ALA A 242 0.84 10.03 5.66
CA ALA A 242 1.13 11.11 6.58
C ALA A 242 -0.13 11.45 7.38
N ALA A 243 -0.02 11.39 8.69
CA ALA A 243 -1.10 11.69 9.59
C ALA A 243 -0.54 12.12 10.95
N ASP A 244 -1.18 13.08 11.57
CA ASP A 244 -0.91 13.47 12.94
C ASP A 244 -1.66 12.53 13.88
N ARG A 245 -1.03 12.18 15.00
CA ARG A 245 -1.57 11.25 15.98
C ARG A 245 -1.74 11.96 17.31
N TYR A 246 -2.88 11.70 17.92
CA TYR A 246 -3.27 12.25 19.21
C TYR A 246 -3.62 11.09 20.14
N THR A 247 -3.22 11.21 21.40
CA THR A 247 -3.68 10.34 22.49
C THR A 247 -4.55 11.16 23.41
N PHE A 248 -5.59 10.58 23.97
CA PHE A 248 -6.52 11.26 24.85
C PHE A 248 -6.98 10.36 25.99
N ASN A 249 -7.33 11.00 27.11
CA ASN A 249 -7.89 10.29 28.25
C ASN A 249 -9.33 9.86 27.94
N LEU A 250 -9.60 8.57 28.04
CA LEU A 250 -10.93 8.02 27.74
C LEU A 250 -12.05 8.58 28.64
N ARG A 251 -11.71 8.96 29.90
CA ARG A 251 -12.71 9.44 30.87
C ARG A 251 -13.01 10.93 30.74
N SER A 252 -12.01 11.77 30.48
CA SER A 252 -12.18 13.22 30.35
C SER A 252 -12.30 13.71 28.91
N GLY A 253 -11.80 12.93 27.96
CA GLY A 253 -11.68 13.33 26.56
C GLY A 253 -10.54 14.30 26.29
N GLU A 254 -9.73 14.62 27.28
CA GLU A 254 -8.62 15.58 27.16
C GLU A 254 -7.48 14.97 26.36
N ILE A 255 -6.90 15.74 25.44
CA ILE A 255 -5.74 15.34 24.66
C ILE A 255 -4.51 15.31 25.58
N THR A 256 -3.92 14.12 25.75
CA THR A 256 -2.77 13.88 26.64
C THR A 256 -1.44 13.83 25.89
N GLY A 257 -1.47 13.69 24.58
CA GLY A 257 -0.24 13.68 23.77
C GLY A 257 -0.52 13.91 22.30
N THR A 258 0.43 14.56 21.65
CA THR A 258 0.39 14.87 20.22
C THR A 258 1.69 14.44 19.56
N THR A 259 1.60 13.70 18.48
CA THR A 259 2.74 13.32 17.61
C THR A 259 2.42 13.77 16.20
N LEU A 260 3.01 14.87 15.79
CA LEU A 260 2.83 15.36 14.42
C LEU A 260 3.62 14.51 13.44
N TYR A 261 3.14 14.42 12.19
CA TYR A 261 3.85 13.68 11.14
C TYR A 261 5.29 14.16 10.93
N LYS A 262 5.55 15.47 11.10
CA LYS A 262 6.92 16.01 10.99
C LYS A 262 7.87 15.41 12.04
N ASP A 263 7.36 15.08 13.22
CA ASP A 263 8.10 14.55 14.36
C ASP A 263 8.14 13.01 14.40
N THR A 264 7.41 12.35 13.47
CA THR A 264 7.43 10.89 13.33
C THR A 264 8.83 10.42 12.95
N ASP A 265 9.23 9.25 13.46
CA ASP A 265 10.49 8.62 13.13
C ASP A 265 10.65 8.37 11.61
N ILE A 266 11.91 8.33 11.16
CA ILE A 266 12.24 8.13 9.74
C ILE A 266 11.68 6.81 9.20
N SER A 267 11.67 5.75 10.03
CA SER A 267 11.13 4.42 9.67
C SER A 267 9.64 4.49 9.31
N GLY A 268 8.85 5.21 10.11
CA GLY A 268 7.43 5.46 9.82
C GLY A 268 7.20 6.25 8.53
N LYS A 269 8.02 7.29 8.30
CA LYS A 269 8.00 8.08 7.06
C LYS A 269 8.32 7.24 5.83
N ILE A 270 9.39 6.43 5.88
CA ILE A 270 9.78 5.53 4.79
C ILE A 270 8.67 4.54 4.47
N ARG A 271 8.04 3.92 5.49
CA ARG A 271 6.92 2.98 5.28
C ARG A 271 5.77 3.62 4.51
N GLY A 272 5.44 4.85 4.84
CA GLY A 272 4.39 5.60 4.14
C GLY A 272 4.79 5.95 2.70
N TRP A 273 6.05 6.34 2.47
CA TRP A 273 6.58 6.63 1.15
C TRP A 273 6.65 5.39 0.26
N ILE A 274 7.13 4.25 0.77
CA ILE A 274 7.12 2.96 0.04
C ILE A 274 5.71 2.68 -0.50
N PHE A 275 4.69 2.84 0.34
CA PHE A 275 3.31 2.65 -0.10
C PHE A 275 2.90 3.67 -1.17
N SER A 276 3.16 4.95 -0.93
CA SER A 276 2.71 6.04 -1.82
C SER A 276 3.36 5.97 -3.20
N VAL A 277 4.63 5.60 -3.26
CA VAL A 277 5.38 5.38 -4.51
C VAL A 277 4.85 4.14 -5.23
N HIS A 278 4.67 3.03 -4.51
CA HIS A 278 4.22 1.77 -5.11
C HIS A 278 2.84 1.89 -5.77
N VAL A 279 1.91 2.60 -5.12
CA VAL A 279 0.55 2.79 -5.68
C VAL A 279 0.43 4.04 -6.55
N GLY A 280 1.53 4.77 -6.75
CA GLY A 280 1.56 5.98 -7.57
C GLY A 280 0.77 7.16 -7.02
N SER A 281 0.52 7.21 -5.69
CA SER A 281 -0.37 8.23 -5.11
C SER A 281 0.34 9.51 -4.63
N TRP A 282 1.67 9.55 -4.68
CA TRP A 282 2.48 10.63 -4.13
C TRP A 282 2.30 12.01 -4.81
N GLY A 283 1.97 12.05 -6.08
CA GLY A 283 1.65 13.28 -6.84
C GLY A 283 0.16 13.40 -7.18
N GLY A 284 -0.74 12.80 -6.37
CA GLY A 284 -2.18 12.87 -6.57
C GLY A 284 -2.68 12.08 -7.77
N LEU A 285 -3.63 12.65 -8.53
CA LEU A 285 -4.25 11.98 -9.68
C LEU A 285 -3.26 11.80 -10.84
N ALA A 286 -2.41 12.78 -11.10
CA ALA A 286 -1.45 12.73 -12.21
C ALA A 286 -0.51 11.53 -12.10
N THR A 287 0.12 11.33 -10.94
CA THR A 287 1.03 10.19 -10.74
C THR A 287 0.31 8.86 -10.69
N ARG A 288 -0.96 8.81 -10.26
CA ARG A 288 -1.79 7.60 -10.34
C ARG A 288 -2.04 7.20 -11.79
N ILE A 289 -2.38 8.16 -12.66
CA ILE A 289 -2.57 7.91 -14.10
C ILE A 289 -1.26 7.43 -14.73
N LEU A 290 -0.13 8.10 -14.46
CA LEU A 290 1.18 7.70 -14.98
C LEU A 290 1.58 6.30 -14.51
N SER A 291 1.37 5.98 -13.24
CA SER A 291 1.65 4.65 -12.69
C SER A 291 0.74 3.57 -13.29
N PHE A 292 -0.54 3.89 -13.54
CA PHE A 292 -1.46 2.98 -14.22
C PHE A 292 -1.01 2.70 -15.67
N LEU A 293 -0.65 3.74 -16.43
CA LEU A 293 -0.15 3.59 -17.79
C LEU A 293 1.18 2.82 -17.81
N ALA A 294 2.07 3.08 -16.84
CA ALA A 294 3.30 2.33 -16.69
C ALA A 294 3.03 0.85 -16.39
N ALA A 295 2.10 0.53 -15.50
CA ALA A 295 1.73 -0.85 -15.18
C ALA A 295 1.11 -1.56 -16.39
N LEU A 296 0.24 -0.88 -17.16
CA LEU A 296 -0.35 -1.41 -18.39
C LEU A 296 0.71 -1.69 -19.45
N THR A 297 1.64 -0.75 -19.67
CA THR A 297 2.79 -0.94 -20.55
C THR A 297 3.65 -2.10 -20.05
N GLY A 298 3.98 -2.14 -18.76
CA GLY A 298 4.74 -3.21 -18.13
C GLY A 298 4.13 -4.60 -18.35
N ALA A 299 2.80 -4.71 -18.26
CA ALA A 299 2.08 -5.96 -18.57
C ALA A 299 2.19 -6.35 -20.05
N SER A 300 2.32 -5.39 -20.97
CA SER A 300 2.50 -5.64 -22.40
C SER A 300 3.92 -6.05 -22.79
N LEU A 301 4.94 -5.71 -21.98
CA LEU A 301 6.35 -5.99 -22.32
C LEU A 301 6.67 -7.48 -22.50
N PRO A 302 6.23 -8.42 -21.65
CA PRO A 302 6.43 -9.85 -21.89
C PRO A 302 5.77 -10.31 -23.18
N LEU A 303 4.55 -9.86 -23.46
CA LEU A 303 3.79 -10.25 -24.66
C LEU A 303 4.49 -9.78 -25.95
N THR A 304 4.88 -8.50 -25.98
CA THR A 304 5.62 -7.93 -27.12
C THR A 304 7.01 -8.56 -27.27
N GLY A 305 7.70 -8.81 -26.16
CA GLY A 305 9.00 -9.48 -26.15
C GLY A 305 8.93 -10.90 -26.71
N TYR A 306 7.99 -11.73 -26.26
CA TYR A 306 7.76 -13.08 -26.79
C TYR A 306 7.37 -13.07 -28.27
N TYR A 307 6.47 -12.15 -28.67
CA TYR A 307 6.10 -12.00 -30.06
C TYR A 307 7.31 -11.71 -30.97
N LEU A 308 8.16 -10.78 -30.57
CA LEU A 308 9.36 -10.41 -31.31
C LEU A 308 10.38 -11.55 -31.35
N TRP A 309 10.55 -12.27 -30.25
CA TRP A 309 11.46 -13.42 -30.13
C TRP A 309 11.05 -14.58 -31.01
N ILE A 310 9.78 -15.02 -30.98
CA ILE A 310 9.25 -16.10 -31.82
C ILE A 310 9.43 -15.76 -33.30
N ARG A 311 9.12 -14.54 -33.71
CA ARG A 311 9.31 -14.08 -35.09
C ARG A 311 10.79 -14.06 -35.51
N ARG A 312 11.72 -13.83 -34.61
CA ARG A 312 13.17 -13.91 -34.89
C ARG A 312 13.60 -15.34 -35.09
N LEU A 313 13.08 -16.30 -34.35
CA LEU A 313 13.38 -17.74 -34.53
C LEU A 313 12.90 -18.27 -35.90
N GLY A 314 11.68 -17.96 -36.27
CA GLY A 314 11.13 -18.38 -37.59
C GLY A 314 11.95 -17.86 -38.78
N ARG A 315 12.46 -16.63 -38.70
CA ARG A 315 13.33 -16.06 -39.74
C ARG A 315 14.71 -16.76 -39.84
N LYS A 316 15.26 -17.20 -38.71
CA LYS A 316 16.54 -17.95 -38.73
C LYS A 316 16.34 -19.34 -39.35
N GLY A 317 15.23 -20.00 -39.08
CA GLY A 317 14.88 -21.29 -39.68
C GLY A 317 14.71 -21.18 -41.18
N SER A 318 13.95 -20.22 -41.71
CA SER A 318 13.74 -19.98 -43.12
C SER A 318 15.06 -19.62 -43.87
N ARG A 319 15.94 -18.84 -43.26
CA ARG A 319 17.27 -18.53 -43.85
C ARG A 319 18.16 -19.78 -43.95
N LYS A 320 18.16 -20.66 -42.93
CA LYS A 320 18.93 -21.92 -42.95
C LYS A 320 18.41 -22.86 -44.04
N ALA A 321 17.08 -23.01 -44.13
CA ALA A 321 16.45 -23.85 -45.16
C ALA A 321 16.78 -23.36 -46.59
N ASN A 322 16.66 -22.05 -46.85
CA ASN A 322 17.02 -21.48 -48.16
C ASN A 322 18.52 -21.59 -48.51
N MET A 323 19.40 -21.56 -47.48
CA MET A 323 20.83 -21.72 -47.69
C MET A 323 21.20 -23.19 -48.01
N GLN A 324 20.49 -24.16 -47.42
CA GLN A 324 20.66 -25.56 -47.73
C GLN A 324 20.16 -25.88 -49.14
N LEU A 325 19.00 -25.35 -49.54
CA LEU A 325 18.47 -25.52 -50.91
C LEU A 325 19.40 -24.94 -51.98
N LYS A 326 20.06 -23.78 -51.70
CA LYS A 326 21.04 -23.19 -52.61
C LYS A 326 22.39 -23.94 -52.68
N LYS A 327 22.67 -24.86 -51.75
CA LYS A 327 23.89 -25.68 -51.76
C LYS A 327 23.66 -27.00 -52.51
N VAL A 328 22.41 -27.40 -52.70
CA VAL A 328 22.01 -28.67 -53.38
C VAL A 328 21.61 -28.43 -54.85
N ALA A 329 21.30 -27.19 -55.24
CA ALA A 329 21.11 -26.74 -56.62
C ALA A 329 22.43 -26.20 -57.19
#